data_b3855723a923d573444518aa49a86eed
#
_entry.id   b3855723a923d573444518aa49a86eed
#
_cell.length_a   1.000
_cell.length_b   1.000
_cell.length_c   1.000
_cell.angle_alpha   90.00
_cell.angle_beta   90.00
_cell.angle_gamma   90.00
#
_symmetry.space_group_name_H-M   'P 1'
#
loop_
_entity.id
_entity.type
_entity.pdbx_description
1 polymer ?
#
loop_
_entity_poly.entity_id
_entity_poly.type
_entity_poly.pdbx_seq_one_letter_code
_entity_poly.pdbx_strand_id
1 'polypeptide(L)'
;MSDPPELTRLTPLIAEAASVADESDLGRVLRTLALEAKAATQASYVALGIIGEHGWLSEFIYDGISPEQADLIGHPPTGRGVLGTVIRENRSMVVESISQHSDSVGFPPNHPPMTNFLGVPVTVGDDAFGNLYLTNKEGGFNDDDVVVVEALSRIAGAAVQTARLQTRLSRVAVVEDRQRIARDLHDSVIQDLFAVGLSLQGLSLRLTDDEIGGLLTESIDTLDDSVNTLRRYVFELKDVSQPAVGLDERLQVMVARMGSAYPVRVRLTLDYTESGELDDDIVLLATEALSNALRHSQAQSVEITLTRDDQSVILRVIDDGVGFEASESVHGMGLANMTARAKTLGGSVELRSSESGTVVEARLPVRRAVSSG
;
A
#
# COMPACT_ATOMS: atom_id res chain seq x y z
N MET A 1 -33.89 43.71 0.99
CA MET A 1 -33.13 42.92 0.04
C MET A 1 -33.16 41.51 0.65
N SER A 2 -34.06 40.66 0.17
CA SER A 2 -34.10 39.25 0.59
C SER A 2 -32.94 38.55 -0.11
N ASP A 3 -32.12 37.83 0.62
CA ASP A 3 -31.12 36.93 0.04
C ASP A 3 -31.80 36.01 -0.99
N PRO A 4 -31.23 35.82 -2.15
CA PRO A 4 -31.80 34.94 -3.14
C PRO A 4 -31.98 33.54 -2.51
N PRO A 5 -33.14 32.89 -2.69
CA PRO A 5 -33.48 31.62 -2.04
C PRO A 5 -32.48 30.48 -2.32
N GLU A 6 -31.61 30.64 -3.27
CA GLU A 6 -30.58 29.67 -3.67
C GLU A 6 -29.38 29.62 -2.70
N LEU A 7 -28.91 30.75 -2.18
CA LEU A 7 -27.78 30.75 -1.23
C LEU A 7 -28.11 30.07 0.09
N THR A 8 -29.37 30.13 0.53
CA THR A 8 -29.83 29.47 1.77
C THR A 8 -29.81 27.94 1.65
N ARG A 9 -29.96 27.37 0.43
CA ARG A 9 -29.88 25.94 0.17
C ARG A 9 -28.45 25.40 0.11
N LEU A 10 -27.47 26.22 -0.29
CA LEU A 10 -26.08 25.82 -0.41
C LEU A 10 -25.37 25.70 0.97
N THR A 11 -25.80 26.47 1.97
CA THR A 11 -25.15 26.50 3.29
C THR A 11 -25.09 25.11 3.96
N PRO A 12 -26.17 24.31 4.06
CA PRO A 12 -26.09 22.98 4.64
C PRO A 12 -25.21 22.03 3.81
N LEU A 13 -25.19 22.14 2.48
CA LEU A 13 -24.34 21.32 1.62
C LEU A 13 -22.86 21.62 1.81
N ILE A 14 -22.50 22.90 2.01
CA ILE A 14 -21.13 23.30 2.35
C ILE A 14 -20.70 22.71 3.68
N ALA A 15 -21.57 22.76 4.71
CA ALA A 15 -21.28 22.18 6.01
C ALA A 15 -21.12 20.67 5.95
N GLU A 16 -21.98 19.98 5.17
CA GLU A 16 -21.88 18.54 4.96
C GLU A 16 -20.61 18.16 4.20
N ALA A 17 -20.24 18.88 3.15
CA ALA A 17 -18.99 18.69 2.41
C ALA A 17 -17.74 18.88 3.29
N ALA A 18 -17.78 19.82 4.22
CA ALA A 18 -16.69 20.07 5.17
C ALA A 18 -16.57 19.01 6.26
N SER A 19 -17.61 18.19 6.48
CA SER A 19 -17.65 17.14 7.51
C SER A 19 -17.36 15.73 6.99
N VAL A 20 -16.98 15.59 5.72
CA VAL A 20 -16.66 14.27 5.13
C VAL A 20 -15.50 13.63 5.90
N ALA A 21 -15.74 12.47 6.50
CA ALA A 21 -14.77 11.74 7.31
C ALA A 21 -14.19 10.50 6.61
N ASP A 22 -14.95 9.89 5.70
CA ASP A 22 -14.55 8.69 4.98
C ASP A 22 -15.17 8.64 3.55
N GLU A 23 -14.86 7.57 2.81
CA GLU A 23 -15.35 7.37 1.44
C GLU A 23 -16.89 7.23 1.38
N SER A 24 -17.53 6.66 2.39
CA SER A 24 -18.98 6.49 2.42
C SER A 24 -19.69 7.83 2.61
N ASP A 25 -19.15 8.69 3.42
CA ASP A 25 -19.59 10.07 3.60
C ASP A 25 -19.42 10.87 2.31
N LEU A 26 -18.28 10.72 1.63
CA LEU A 26 -18.02 11.37 0.35
C LEU A 26 -19.09 10.98 -0.70
N GLY A 27 -19.34 9.68 -0.89
CA GLY A 27 -20.33 9.19 -1.85
C GLY A 27 -21.73 9.75 -1.59
N ARG A 28 -22.13 9.87 -0.31
CA ARG A 28 -23.41 10.47 0.08
C ARG A 28 -23.48 11.97 -0.25
N VAL A 29 -22.44 12.73 0.07
CA VAL A 29 -22.37 14.17 -0.24
C VAL A 29 -22.41 14.40 -1.75
N LEU A 30 -21.61 13.66 -2.52
CA LEU A 30 -21.56 13.79 -3.98
C LEU A 30 -22.93 13.45 -4.63
N ARG A 31 -23.62 12.42 -4.10
CA ARG A 31 -24.98 12.08 -4.57
C ARG A 31 -25.96 13.19 -4.29
N THR A 32 -25.95 13.78 -3.10
CA THR A 32 -26.80 14.91 -2.75
C THR A 32 -26.56 16.08 -3.70
N LEU A 33 -25.29 16.46 -3.94
CA LEU A 33 -24.93 17.56 -4.84
C LEU A 33 -25.38 17.29 -6.30
N ALA A 34 -25.24 16.06 -6.79
CA ALA A 34 -25.71 15.69 -8.12
C ALA A 34 -27.24 15.83 -8.25
N LEU A 35 -28.00 15.34 -7.23
CA LEU A 35 -29.45 15.46 -7.22
C LEU A 35 -29.93 16.92 -7.14
N GLU A 36 -29.26 17.74 -6.32
CA GLU A 36 -29.55 19.18 -6.24
C GLU A 36 -29.27 19.90 -7.58
N ALA A 37 -28.17 19.55 -8.26
CA ALA A 37 -27.89 20.09 -9.60
C ALA A 37 -28.96 19.73 -10.61
N LYS A 38 -29.42 18.46 -10.62
CA LYS A 38 -30.54 18.01 -11.47
C LYS A 38 -31.83 18.76 -11.16
N ALA A 39 -32.17 18.90 -9.89
CA ALA A 39 -33.40 19.58 -9.47
C ALA A 39 -33.39 21.07 -9.79
N ALA A 40 -32.27 21.78 -9.56
CA ALA A 40 -32.12 23.20 -9.84
C ALA A 40 -32.22 23.51 -11.32
N THR A 41 -31.67 22.68 -12.18
CA THR A 41 -31.65 22.85 -13.63
C THR A 41 -32.85 22.24 -14.33
N GLN A 42 -33.62 21.39 -13.67
CA GLN A 42 -34.72 20.61 -14.29
C GLN A 42 -34.25 19.67 -15.42
N ALA A 43 -32.99 19.22 -15.37
CA ALA A 43 -32.46 18.25 -16.30
C ALA A 43 -33.09 16.86 -16.08
N SER A 44 -33.22 16.05 -17.14
CA SER A 44 -33.73 14.68 -17.01
C SER A 44 -32.70 13.74 -16.42
N TYR A 45 -31.44 13.97 -16.74
CA TYR A 45 -30.31 13.11 -16.30
C TYR A 45 -29.19 13.95 -15.67
N VAL A 46 -28.56 13.37 -14.66
CA VAL A 46 -27.34 13.88 -14.06
C VAL A 46 -26.35 12.76 -13.86
N ALA A 47 -25.08 13.06 -14.03
CA ALA A 47 -24.03 12.19 -13.52
C ALA A 47 -22.81 13.00 -13.02
N LEU A 48 -22.16 12.45 -12.01
CA LEU A 48 -20.96 12.98 -11.40
C LEU A 48 -19.91 11.88 -11.37
N GLY A 49 -18.79 12.12 -12.04
CA GLY A 49 -17.66 11.20 -12.08
C GLY A 49 -16.45 11.80 -11.40
N ILE A 50 -15.82 11.07 -10.47
CA ILE A 50 -14.59 11.46 -9.79
C ILE A 50 -13.46 10.56 -10.26
N ILE A 51 -12.34 11.17 -10.65
CA ILE A 51 -11.13 10.49 -11.09
C ILE A 51 -10.26 10.19 -9.88
N GLY A 52 -9.91 8.92 -9.70
CA GLY A 52 -8.98 8.44 -8.68
C GLY A 52 -7.51 8.76 -9.00
N GLU A 53 -6.62 8.43 -8.08
CA GLU A 53 -5.17 8.69 -8.19
C GLU A 53 -4.52 8.04 -9.43
N HIS A 54 -5.11 6.99 -9.99
CA HIS A 54 -4.58 6.23 -11.14
C HIS A 54 -5.23 6.60 -12.48
N GLY A 55 -6.01 7.68 -12.52
CA GLY A 55 -6.66 8.15 -13.75
C GLY A 55 -7.96 7.42 -14.13
N TRP A 56 -8.42 6.46 -13.32
CA TRP A 56 -9.70 5.77 -13.48
C TRP A 56 -10.77 6.42 -12.61
N LEU A 57 -12.05 6.23 -12.95
CA LEU A 57 -13.14 6.67 -12.10
C LEU A 57 -13.10 5.93 -10.77
N SER A 58 -12.97 6.67 -9.65
CA SER A 58 -13.09 6.14 -8.29
C SER A 58 -14.54 6.16 -7.81
N GLU A 59 -15.31 7.16 -8.24
CA GLU A 59 -16.73 7.32 -7.94
C GLU A 59 -17.50 7.65 -9.21
N PHE A 60 -18.66 7.03 -9.39
CA PHE A 60 -19.57 7.33 -10.46
C PHE A 60 -21.01 7.32 -9.96
N ILE A 61 -21.60 8.50 -9.85
CA ILE A 61 -22.95 8.73 -9.36
C ILE A 61 -23.80 9.21 -10.51
N TYR A 62 -24.97 8.63 -10.68
CA TYR A 62 -25.91 9.05 -11.70
C TYR A 62 -27.36 9.00 -11.19
N ASP A 63 -28.24 9.75 -11.84
CA ASP A 63 -29.67 9.71 -11.64
C ASP A 63 -30.44 10.03 -12.94
N GLY A 64 -31.64 9.44 -13.08
CA GLY A 64 -32.48 9.53 -14.28
C GLY A 64 -32.45 8.26 -15.14
N ILE A 65 -31.49 7.36 -14.94
CA ILE A 65 -31.41 6.04 -15.60
C ILE A 65 -31.75 4.97 -14.58
N SER A 66 -32.63 4.02 -14.93
CA SER A 66 -32.94 2.91 -14.00
C SER A 66 -31.76 1.95 -13.82
N PRO A 67 -31.68 1.24 -12.69
CA PRO A 67 -30.64 0.24 -12.48
C PRO A 67 -30.58 -0.81 -13.59
N GLU A 68 -31.75 -1.29 -14.05
CA GLU A 68 -31.83 -2.30 -15.10
C GLU A 68 -31.28 -1.76 -16.44
N GLN A 69 -31.48 -0.50 -16.72
CA GLN A 69 -30.96 0.14 -17.92
C GLN A 69 -29.44 0.41 -17.81
N ALA A 70 -28.97 0.76 -16.62
CA ALA A 70 -27.53 0.92 -16.35
C ALA A 70 -26.79 -0.43 -16.50
N ASP A 71 -27.35 -1.53 -16.03
CA ASP A 71 -26.82 -2.87 -16.21
C ASP A 71 -26.72 -3.27 -17.69
N LEU A 72 -27.66 -2.85 -18.53
CA LEU A 72 -27.65 -3.08 -19.97
C LEU A 72 -26.59 -2.26 -20.71
N ILE A 73 -26.20 -1.09 -20.19
CA ILE A 73 -25.10 -0.25 -20.71
C ILE A 73 -23.73 -0.88 -20.35
N GLY A 74 -23.62 -1.50 -19.17
CA GLY A 74 -22.58 -2.42 -18.77
C GLY A 74 -21.27 -1.81 -18.24
N HIS A 75 -20.97 -0.54 -18.52
CA HIS A 75 -19.77 0.10 -17.97
C HIS A 75 -19.93 1.64 -17.82
N PRO A 76 -19.29 2.24 -16.82
CA PRO A 76 -19.27 3.69 -16.68
C PRO A 76 -18.54 4.36 -17.86
N PRO A 77 -18.74 5.68 -18.07
CA PRO A 77 -18.09 6.44 -19.13
C PRO A 77 -16.56 6.38 -19.04
N THR A 78 -15.91 6.27 -20.19
CA THR A 78 -14.44 6.20 -20.29
C THR A 78 -13.77 7.57 -20.45
N GLY A 79 -14.49 8.67 -20.24
CA GLY A 79 -13.96 10.04 -20.40
C GLY A 79 -13.64 10.41 -21.85
N ARG A 80 -14.30 9.80 -22.83
CA ARG A 80 -14.19 10.15 -24.26
C ARG A 80 -15.30 11.10 -24.69
N GLY A 81 -15.11 11.72 -25.84
CA GLY A 81 -16.11 12.62 -26.42
C GLY A 81 -16.24 13.92 -25.61
N VAL A 82 -17.45 14.46 -25.58
CA VAL A 82 -17.77 15.74 -24.90
C VAL A 82 -17.39 15.71 -23.41
N LEU A 83 -17.54 14.58 -22.74
CA LEU A 83 -17.15 14.41 -21.34
C LEU A 83 -15.65 14.60 -21.11
N GLY A 84 -14.82 14.02 -22.00
CA GLY A 84 -13.36 14.18 -21.94
C GLY A 84 -12.91 15.60 -22.23
N THR A 85 -13.64 16.33 -23.07
CA THR A 85 -13.34 17.74 -23.38
C THR A 85 -13.50 18.63 -22.16
N VAL A 86 -14.56 18.47 -21.37
CA VAL A 86 -14.77 19.21 -20.10
C VAL A 86 -13.59 19.04 -19.16
N ILE A 87 -13.08 17.80 -18.98
CA ILE A 87 -11.94 17.52 -18.10
C ILE A 87 -10.65 18.12 -18.68
N ARG A 88 -10.39 17.87 -19.96
CA ARG A 88 -9.15 18.31 -20.63
C ARG A 88 -9.01 19.82 -20.69
N GLU A 89 -10.11 20.52 -20.97
CA GLU A 89 -10.12 21.99 -21.07
C GLU A 89 -10.34 22.68 -19.72
N ASN A 90 -10.68 21.90 -18.69
CA ASN A 90 -10.95 22.37 -17.33
C ASN A 90 -11.90 23.59 -17.29
N ARG A 91 -12.94 23.56 -18.11
CA ARG A 91 -13.94 24.62 -18.21
C ARG A 91 -15.35 24.08 -18.42
N SER A 92 -16.34 24.86 -17.97
CA SER A 92 -17.74 24.55 -18.18
C SER A 92 -18.08 24.63 -19.68
N MET A 93 -18.95 23.71 -20.10
CA MET A 93 -19.36 23.57 -21.50
C MET A 93 -20.87 23.36 -21.58
N VAL A 94 -21.54 24.21 -22.38
CA VAL A 94 -22.93 24.02 -22.80
C VAL A 94 -22.94 23.55 -24.24
N VAL A 95 -23.67 22.47 -24.52
CA VAL A 95 -23.83 21.93 -25.87
C VAL A 95 -25.31 21.79 -26.20
N GLU A 96 -25.78 22.51 -27.22
CA GLU A 96 -27.18 22.47 -27.66
C GLU A 96 -27.57 21.12 -28.26
N SER A 97 -26.62 20.46 -28.98
CA SER A 97 -26.83 19.18 -29.62
C SER A 97 -25.57 18.31 -29.52
N ILE A 98 -25.60 17.28 -28.65
CA ILE A 98 -24.47 16.37 -28.48
C ILE A 98 -24.07 15.69 -29.79
N SER A 99 -25.07 15.26 -30.59
CA SER A 99 -24.83 14.55 -31.86
C SER A 99 -24.15 15.41 -32.94
N GLN A 100 -24.24 16.75 -32.82
CA GLN A 100 -23.65 17.70 -33.76
C GLN A 100 -22.31 18.26 -33.28
N HIS A 101 -21.90 17.96 -32.06
CA HIS A 101 -20.63 18.47 -31.50
C HIS A 101 -19.44 17.74 -32.13
N SER A 102 -18.36 18.47 -32.45
CA SER A 102 -17.17 17.95 -33.13
C SER A 102 -16.51 16.79 -32.37
N ASP A 103 -16.56 16.82 -31.05
CA ASP A 103 -15.97 15.78 -30.17
C ASP A 103 -16.96 14.67 -29.85
N SER A 104 -18.15 14.63 -30.45
CA SER A 104 -19.13 13.59 -30.20
C SER A 104 -18.63 12.25 -30.72
N VAL A 105 -18.63 11.23 -29.84
CA VAL A 105 -18.27 9.83 -30.17
C VAL A 105 -19.49 8.90 -30.20
N GLY A 106 -20.69 9.48 -30.05
CA GLY A 106 -21.93 8.71 -29.91
C GLY A 106 -22.12 8.13 -28.51
N PHE A 107 -23.13 7.25 -28.39
CA PHE A 107 -23.48 6.58 -27.15
C PHE A 107 -23.27 5.06 -27.26
N PRO A 108 -22.94 4.39 -26.16
CA PRO A 108 -22.88 2.93 -26.16
C PRO A 108 -24.26 2.31 -26.44
N PRO A 109 -24.32 1.02 -26.83
CA PRO A 109 -25.59 0.32 -26.99
C PRO A 109 -26.44 0.42 -25.71
N ASN A 110 -27.75 0.50 -25.88
CA ASN A 110 -28.77 0.62 -24.82
C ASN A 110 -28.73 1.91 -24.00
N HIS A 111 -27.86 2.85 -24.31
CA HIS A 111 -27.84 4.16 -23.65
C HIS A 111 -29.07 4.98 -24.08
N PRO A 112 -29.76 5.67 -23.15
CA PRO A 112 -30.88 6.54 -23.52
C PRO A 112 -30.39 7.70 -24.41
N PRO A 113 -31.22 8.18 -25.35
CA PRO A 113 -30.85 9.28 -26.20
C PRO A 113 -30.68 10.56 -25.35
N MET A 114 -29.56 11.21 -25.52
CA MET A 114 -29.28 12.52 -24.90
C MET A 114 -29.08 13.57 -25.97
N THR A 115 -29.70 14.74 -25.78
CA THR A 115 -29.74 15.80 -26.79
C THR A 115 -28.85 16.96 -26.45
N ASN A 116 -29.18 17.73 -25.42
CA ASN A 116 -28.36 18.82 -24.93
C ASN A 116 -27.56 18.43 -23.68
N PHE A 117 -26.55 19.23 -23.36
CA PHE A 117 -25.57 18.88 -22.33
C PHE A 117 -25.05 20.14 -21.64
N LEU A 118 -24.90 20.06 -20.34
CA LEU A 118 -24.11 20.96 -19.53
C LEU A 118 -23.08 20.12 -18.75
N GLY A 119 -21.80 20.36 -18.98
CA GLY A 119 -20.71 19.76 -18.25
C GLY A 119 -19.89 20.80 -17.50
N VAL A 120 -19.61 20.51 -16.23
CA VAL A 120 -18.84 21.38 -15.35
C VAL A 120 -17.74 20.56 -14.69
N PRO A 121 -16.48 21.00 -14.73
CA PRO A 121 -15.41 20.27 -14.06
C PRO A 121 -15.56 20.38 -12.54
N VAL A 122 -15.26 19.28 -11.83
CA VAL A 122 -15.14 19.26 -10.38
C VAL A 122 -13.70 19.57 -10.03
N THR A 123 -13.44 20.77 -9.53
CA THR A 123 -12.08 21.29 -9.33
C THR A 123 -11.84 21.79 -7.92
N VAL A 124 -10.55 21.79 -7.52
CA VAL A 124 -10.05 22.58 -6.40
C VAL A 124 -8.78 23.29 -6.86
N GLY A 125 -8.79 24.60 -6.89
CA GLY A 125 -7.76 25.38 -7.56
C GLY A 125 -7.73 25.05 -9.06
N ASP A 126 -6.55 24.70 -9.57
CA ASP A 126 -6.34 24.34 -10.97
C ASP A 126 -6.48 22.83 -11.23
N ASP A 127 -6.62 22.02 -10.19
CA ASP A 127 -6.71 20.57 -10.32
C ASP A 127 -8.15 20.11 -10.57
N ALA A 128 -8.35 19.36 -11.66
CA ALA A 128 -9.62 18.73 -11.99
C ALA A 128 -9.68 17.31 -11.39
N PHE A 129 -10.66 17.07 -10.52
CA PHE A 129 -10.90 15.78 -9.89
C PHE A 129 -11.98 14.94 -10.59
N GLY A 130 -12.68 15.54 -11.53
CA GLY A 130 -13.77 14.89 -12.25
C GLY A 130 -14.66 15.88 -12.96
N ASN A 131 -15.89 15.48 -13.23
CA ASN A 131 -16.90 16.34 -13.83
C ASN A 131 -18.31 16.01 -13.35
N LEU A 132 -19.13 17.05 -13.26
CA LEU A 132 -20.56 16.99 -13.06
C LEU A 132 -21.21 17.37 -14.40
N TYR A 133 -22.13 16.54 -14.90
CA TYR A 133 -22.82 16.82 -16.15
C TYR A 133 -24.29 16.46 -16.10
N LEU A 134 -25.06 17.23 -16.84
CA LEU A 134 -26.50 17.15 -16.93
C LEU A 134 -26.90 17.10 -18.39
N THR A 135 -28.01 16.42 -18.66
CA THR A 135 -28.53 16.30 -20.03
C THR A 135 -30.05 16.34 -20.07
N ASN A 136 -30.57 16.66 -21.25
CA ASN A 136 -32.01 16.66 -21.57
C ASN A 136 -32.82 17.64 -20.70
N LYS A 137 -32.39 18.90 -20.67
CA LYS A 137 -33.22 20.02 -20.17
C LYS A 137 -34.13 20.53 -21.28
N GLU A 138 -35.43 20.68 -21.00
CA GLU A 138 -36.37 21.34 -21.92
C GLU A 138 -35.98 22.79 -22.13
N GLY A 139 -35.91 23.24 -23.38
CA GLY A 139 -35.45 24.59 -23.74
C GLY A 139 -33.94 24.80 -23.73
N GLY A 140 -33.15 23.79 -23.36
CA GLY A 140 -31.69 23.88 -23.28
C GLY A 140 -31.17 24.48 -21.96
N PHE A 141 -29.86 24.45 -21.78
CA PHE A 141 -29.17 25.05 -20.62
C PHE A 141 -28.83 26.53 -20.89
N ASN A 142 -28.92 27.36 -19.86
CA ASN A 142 -28.64 28.79 -19.90
C ASN A 142 -27.51 29.16 -18.90
N ASP A 143 -27.13 30.46 -18.87
CA ASP A 143 -26.04 30.95 -18.02
C ASP A 143 -26.36 30.80 -16.51
N ASP A 144 -27.62 30.89 -16.09
CA ASP A 144 -28.02 30.71 -14.69
C ASP A 144 -27.78 29.23 -14.26
N ASP A 145 -28.09 28.30 -15.15
CA ASP A 145 -27.79 26.88 -14.90
C ASP A 145 -26.28 26.63 -14.70
N VAL A 146 -25.47 27.26 -15.55
CA VAL A 146 -24.01 27.16 -15.44
C VAL A 146 -23.54 27.65 -14.08
N VAL A 147 -24.00 28.84 -13.65
CA VAL A 147 -23.61 29.42 -12.34
C VAL A 147 -23.96 28.48 -11.18
N VAL A 148 -25.17 27.92 -11.16
CA VAL A 148 -25.63 27.03 -10.10
C VAL A 148 -24.82 25.73 -10.09
N VAL A 149 -24.63 25.13 -11.26
CA VAL A 149 -23.91 23.84 -11.36
C VAL A 149 -22.43 24.04 -11.05
N GLU A 150 -21.81 25.16 -11.43
CA GLU A 150 -20.45 25.49 -11.02
C GLU A 150 -20.30 25.63 -9.50
N ALA A 151 -21.27 26.28 -8.84
CA ALA A 151 -21.25 26.40 -7.39
C ALA A 151 -21.31 25.04 -6.70
N LEU A 152 -22.21 24.15 -7.13
CA LEU A 152 -22.32 22.78 -6.62
C LEU A 152 -21.06 21.94 -6.92
N SER A 153 -20.49 22.14 -8.12
CA SER A 153 -19.26 21.46 -8.54
C SER A 153 -18.05 21.86 -7.68
N ARG A 154 -17.95 23.13 -7.29
CA ARG A 154 -16.90 23.58 -6.35
C ARG A 154 -17.07 22.99 -4.96
N ILE A 155 -18.31 22.85 -4.47
CA ILE A 155 -18.59 22.16 -3.20
C ILE A 155 -18.18 20.69 -3.30
N ALA A 156 -18.51 20.01 -4.40
CA ALA A 156 -18.09 18.64 -4.65
C ALA A 156 -16.55 18.51 -4.65
N GLY A 157 -15.84 19.43 -5.33
CA GLY A 157 -14.38 19.47 -5.33
C GLY A 157 -13.79 19.60 -3.92
N ALA A 158 -14.34 20.51 -3.09
CA ALA A 158 -13.92 20.69 -1.72
C ALA A 158 -14.15 19.42 -0.87
N ALA A 159 -15.27 18.71 -1.05
CA ALA A 159 -15.53 17.45 -0.39
C ALA A 159 -14.52 16.36 -0.78
N VAL A 160 -14.22 16.22 -2.07
CA VAL A 160 -13.21 15.28 -2.58
C VAL A 160 -11.83 15.58 -1.99
N GLN A 161 -11.44 16.87 -1.97
CA GLN A 161 -10.16 17.27 -1.39
C GLN A 161 -10.09 16.94 0.10
N THR A 162 -11.16 17.25 0.85
CA THR A 162 -11.23 16.94 2.29
C THR A 162 -11.05 15.45 2.55
N ALA A 163 -11.77 14.60 1.82
CA ALA A 163 -11.66 13.15 1.93
C ALA A 163 -10.23 12.65 1.64
N ARG A 164 -9.61 13.16 0.56
CA ARG A 164 -8.23 12.80 0.21
C ARG A 164 -7.22 13.22 1.27
N LEU A 165 -7.36 14.42 1.80
CA LEU A 165 -6.48 14.92 2.87
C LEU A 165 -6.64 14.09 4.14
N GLN A 166 -7.86 13.75 4.53
CA GLN A 166 -8.11 12.90 5.70
C GLN A 166 -7.54 11.50 5.53
N THR A 167 -7.72 10.86 4.37
CA THR A 167 -7.13 9.56 4.07
C THR A 167 -5.59 9.63 4.16
N ARG A 168 -5.00 10.70 3.63
CA ARG A 168 -3.54 10.91 3.70
C ARG A 168 -3.05 11.12 5.14
N LEU A 169 -3.75 11.94 5.93
CA LEU A 169 -3.42 12.18 7.33
C LEU A 169 -3.54 10.89 8.16
N SER A 170 -4.59 10.10 7.94
CA SER A 170 -4.75 8.81 8.62
C SER A 170 -3.61 7.84 8.30
N ARG A 171 -3.16 7.77 7.03
CA ARG A 171 -2.00 6.96 6.65
C ARG A 171 -0.73 7.43 7.34
N VAL A 172 -0.48 8.74 7.38
CA VAL A 172 0.69 9.31 8.07
C VAL A 172 0.64 9.02 9.56
N ALA A 173 -0.50 9.20 10.22
CA ALA A 173 -0.66 8.93 11.64
C ALA A 173 -0.39 7.46 12.00
N VAL A 174 -0.86 6.51 11.17
CA VAL A 174 -0.56 5.07 11.37
C VAL A 174 0.94 4.79 11.24
N VAL A 175 1.61 5.41 10.27
CA VAL A 175 3.05 5.26 10.08
C VAL A 175 3.83 5.83 11.27
N GLU A 176 3.50 7.04 11.73
CA GLU A 176 4.15 7.67 12.88
C GLU A 176 3.94 6.87 14.17
N ASP A 177 2.74 6.33 14.40
CA ASP A 177 2.45 5.50 15.57
C ASP A 177 3.26 4.19 15.55
N ARG A 178 3.36 3.53 14.40
CA ARG A 178 4.22 2.35 14.23
C ARG A 178 5.69 2.64 14.50
N GLN A 179 6.21 3.77 14.01
CA GLN A 179 7.58 4.20 14.27
C GLN A 179 7.83 4.52 15.74
N ARG A 180 6.84 5.13 16.42
CA ARG A 180 6.91 5.41 17.86
C ARG A 180 6.96 4.10 18.64
N ILE A 181 6.01 3.17 18.38
CA ILE A 181 5.98 1.86 19.03
C ILE A 181 7.30 1.11 18.81
N ALA A 182 7.83 1.11 17.60
CA ALA A 182 9.09 0.45 17.29
C ALA A 182 10.29 1.04 18.07
N ARG A 183 10.31 2.37 18.29
CA ARG A 183 11.35 3.01 19.12
C ARG A 183 11.17 2.66 20.60
N ASP A 184 9.95 2.75 21.11
CA ASP A 184 9.65 2.46 22.52
C ASP A 184 10.00 1.01 22.89
N LEU A 185 9.69 0.05 21.99
CA LEU A 185 10.06 -1.36 22.15
C LEU A 185 11.58 -1.57 22.12
N HIS A 186 12.28 -0.88 21.22
CA HIS A 186 13.74 -1.01 21.10
C HIS A 186 14.46 -0.42 22.30
N ASP A 187 14.05 0.78 22.76
CA ASP A 187 14.80 1.57 23.74
C ASP A 187 14.47 1.18 25.18
N SER A 188 13.37 0.48 25.42
CA SER A 188 12.97 0.00 26.74
C SER A 188 13.00 -1.53 26.81
N VAL A 189 12.06 -2.20 26.15
CA VAL A 189 11.83 -3.64 26.38
C VAL A 189 13.03 -4.50 25.96
N ILE A 190 13.60 -4.21 24.76
CA ILE A 190 14.73 -5.00 24.27
C ILE A 190 15.99 -4.79 25.11
N GLN A 191 16.24 -3.54 25.57
CA GLN A 191 17.38 -3.24 26.43
C GLN A 191 17.26 -3.87 27.81
N ASP A 192 16.06 -3.83 28.42
CA ASP A 192 15.80 -4.42 29.72
C ASP A 192 15.97 -5.96 29.68
N LEU A 193 15.41 -6.61 28.65
CA LEU A 193 15.56 -8.06 28.48
C LEU A 193 17.01 -8.46 28.25
N PHE A 194 17.76 -7.66 27.48
CA PHE A 194 19.18 -7.90 27.25
C PHE A 194 20.00 -7.77 28.56
N ALA A 195 19.70 -6.78 29.40
CA ALA A 195 20.34 -6.62 30.70
C ALA A 195 20.04 -7.79 31.64
N VAL A 196 18.81 -8.31 31.62
CA VAL A 196 18.43 -9.52 32.37
C VAL A 196 19.22 -10.74 31.85
N GLY A 197 19.31 -10.94 30.53
CA GLY A 197 20.08 -12.02 29.93
C GLY A 197 21.56 -12.00 30.37
N LEU A 198 22.20 -10.83 30.29
CA LEU A 198 23.58 -10.66 30.78
C LEU A 198 23.75 -10.98 32.27
N SER A 199 22.78 -10.58 33.10
CA SER A 199 22.79 -10.88 34.52
C SER A 199 22.69 -12.37 34.81
N LEU A 200 21.82 -13.08 34.08
CA LEU A 200 21.66 -14.53 34.17
C LEU A 200 22.92 -15.28 33.69
N GLN A 201 23.54 -14.81 32.59
CA GLN A 201 24.84 -15.35 32.13
C GLN A 201 25.93 -15.19 33.19
N GLY A 202 26.01 -14.02 33.84
CA GLY A 202 26.94 -13.76 34.91
C GLY A 202 26.72 -14.68 36.15
N LEU A 203 25.47 -15.08 36.41
CA LEU A 203 25.13 -16.06 37.45
C LEU A 203 25.50 -17.48 37.02
N SER A 204 25.23 -17.87 35.79
CA SER A 204 25.58 -19.22 35.26
C SER A 204 27.07 -19.51 35.40
N LEU A 205 27.96 -18.56 35.14
CA LEU A 205 29.42 -18.71 35.29
C LEU A 205 29.89 -18.92 36.73
N ARG A 206 29.05 -18.68 37.72
CA ARG A 206 29.38 -18.83 39.16
C ARG A 206 28.75 -20.07 39.80
N LEU A 207 27.87 -20.75 39.09
CA LEU A 207 27.22 -21.98 39.56
C LEU A 207 28.15 -23.18 39.35
N THR A 208 28.21 -24.04 40.36
CA THR A 208 28.94 -25.30 40.32
C THR A 208 28.01 -26.50 40.24
N ASP A 209 26.70 -26.29 40.21
CA ASP A 209 25.67 -27.31 40.12
C ASP A 209 25.23 -27.45 38.64
N ASP A 210 25.51 -28.61 38.07
CA ASP A 210 25.27 -28.90 36.63
C ASP A 210 23.78 -28.90 36.27
N GLU A 211 22.89 -29.31 37.19
CA GLU A 211 21.44 -29.36 36.92
C GLU A 211 20.84 -27.93 36.89
N ILE A 212 21.20 -27.11 37.86
CA ILE A 212 20.77 -25.69 37.89
C ILE A 212 21.41 -24.93 36.77
N GLY A 213 22.66 -25.20 36.42
CA GLY A 213 23.38 -24.60 35.30
C GLY A 213 22.69 -24.89 33.95
N GLY A 214 22.22 -26.13 33.75
CA GLY A 214 21.46 -26.52 32.56
C GLY A 214 20.13 -25.79 32.43
N LEU A 215 19.34 -25.71 33.49
CA LEU A 215 18.05 -24.96 33.49
C LEU A 215 18.24 -23.45 33.25
N LEU A 216 19.33 -22.89 33.77
CA LEU A 216 19.65 -21.49 33.58
C LEU A 216 20.05 -21.19 32.12
N THR A 217 20.84 -22.08 31.51
CA THR A 217 21.23 -21.99 30.11
C THR A 217 19.99 -22.04 29.20
N GLU A 218 19.08 -23.00 29.42
CA GLU A 218 17.81 -23.08 28.66
C GLU A 218 16.95 -21.81 28.80
N SER A 219 16.94 -21.23 30.02
CA SER A 219 16.21 -19.97 30.26
C SER A 219 16.83 -18.78 29.54
N ILE A 220 18.16 -18.70 29.46
CA ILE A 220 18.90 -17.69 28.71
C ILE A 220 18.63 -17.82 27.22
N ASP A 221 18.69 -19.05 26.68
CA ASP A 221 18.39 -19.30 25.26
C ASP A 221 16.94 -18.89 24.90
N THR A 222 15.99 -19.21 25.77
CA THR A 222 14.58 -18.81 25.60
C THR A 222 14.41 -17.29 25.61
N LEU A 223 15.14 -16.59 26.49
CA LEU A 223 15.13 -15.14 26.57
C LEU A 223 15.73 -14.50 25.30
N ASP A 224 16.86 -15.02 24.83
CA ASP A 224 17.53 -14.56 23.63
C ASP A 224 16.64 -14.75 22.39
N ASP A 225 15.95 -15.87 22.27
CA ASP A 225 14.97 -16.13 21.23
C ASP A 225 13.79 -15.15 21.27
N SER A 226 13.32 -14.81 22.46
CA SER A 226 12.26 -13.82 22.68
C SER A 226 12.70 -12.42 22.27
N VAL A 227 13.93 -12.02 22.63
CA VAL A 227 14.54 -10.74 22.23
C VAL A 227 14.68 -10.66 20.71
N ASN A 228 15.10 -11.75 20.07
CA ASN A 228 15.23 -11.80 18.61
C ASN A 228 13.88 -11.74 17.90
N THR A 229 12.86 -12.37 18.44
CA THR A 229 11.50 -12.29 17.94
C THR A 229 10.97 -10.87 18.04
N LEU A 230 11.18 -10.17 19.17
CA LEU A 230 10.81 -8.77 19.34
C LEU A 230 11.57 -7.85 18.38
N ARG A 231 12.88 -8.06 18.18
CA ARG A 231 13.68 -7.30 17.21
C ARG A 231 13.13 -7.43 15.79
N ARG A 232 12.67 -8.61 15.41
CA ARG A 232 12.04 -8.86 14.11
C ARG A 232 10.73 -8.08 13.97
N TYR A 233 9.83 -8.13 14.98
CA TYR A 233 8.60 -7.35 14.96
C TYR A 233 8.85 -5.84 14.91
N VAL A 234 9.85 -5.34 15.64
CA VAL A 234 10.27 -3.94 15.58
C VAL A 234 10.77 -3.56 14.18
N PHE A 235 11.48 -4.47 13.53
CA PHE A 235 11.94 -4.27 12.15
C PHE A 235 10.76 -4.20 11.17
N GLU A 236 9.82 -5.13 11.24
CA GLU A 236 8.60 -5.16 10.43
C GLU A 236 7.74 -3.89 10.62
N LEU A 237 7.68 -3.35 11.84
CA LEU A 237 6.98 -2.10 12.13
C LEU A 237 7.65 -0.87 11.49
N LYS A 238 8.97 -0.88 11.33
CA LYS A 238 9.75 0.23 10.73
C LYS A 238 9.70 0.24 9.21
N ASP A 239 9.62 -0.93 8.58
CA ASP A 239 9.82 -1.08 7.12
C ASP A 239 8.61 -0.60 6.28
N VAL A 240 7.42 -0.50 6.86
CA VAL A 240 6.20 -0.02 6.19
C VAL A 240 6.26 1.47 5.77
N SER A 241 7.30 2.20 6.16
CA SER A 241 7.38 3.67 6.05
C SER A 241 8.31 4.17 4.95
N GLN A 242 9.01 3.29 4.23
CA GLN A 242 9.89 3.77 3.16
C GLN A 242 9.18 3.71 1.81
N PRO A 243 9.30 4.77 0.96
CA PRO A 243 8.98 4.66 -0.45
C PRO A 243 9.83 3.53 -1.03
N ALA A 244 9.29 2.79 -1.98
CA ALA A 244 9.86 1.60 -2.60
C ALA A 244 11.39 1.66 -2.75
N VAL A 245 12.10 1.36 -1.67
CA VAL A 245 13.55 1.17 -1.67
C VAL A 245 13.78 -0.17 -2.35
N GLY A 246 14.63 -0.20 -3.36
CA GLY A 246 14.92 -1.43 -4.12
C GLY A 246 15.44 -2.55 -3.21
N LEU A 247 15.23 -3.78 -3.63
CA LEU A 247 15.69 -4.97 -2.90
C LEU A 247 17.21 -4.91 -2.61
N ASP A 248 17.98 -4.39 -3.55
CA ASP A 248 19.42 -4.20 -3.45
C ASP A 248 19.82 -3.27 -2.29
N GLU A 249 19.20 -2.10 -2.18
CA GLU A 249 19.47 -1.15 -1.12
C GLU A 249 19.05 -1.70 0.26
N ARG A 250 17.92 -2.40 0.33
CA ARG A 250 17.44 -3.06 1.56
C ARG A 250 18.42 -4.13 2.07
N LEU A 251 18.95 -4.97 1.18
CA LEU A 251 19.94 -5.97 1.52
C LEU A 251 21.29 -5.33 1.91
N GLN A 252 21.72 -4.27 1.23
CA GLN A 252 22.94 -3.54 1.59
C GLN A 252 22.84 -2.92 2.99
N VAL A 253 21.73 -2.26 3.31
CA VAL A 253 21.47 -1.67 4.63
C VAL A 253 21.44 -2.76 5.72
N MET A 254 20.78 -3.88 5.46
CA MET A 254 20.71 -5.04 6.37
C MET A 254 22.13 -5.56 6.67
N VAL A 255 22.94 -5.82 5.63
CA VAL A 255 24.31 -6.33 5.77
C VAL A 255 25.21 -5.34 6.51
N ALA A 256 25.17 -4.05 6.15
CA ALA A 256 25.97 -3.02 6.82
C ALA A 256 25.64 -2.92 8.32
N ARG A 257 24.35 -2.99 8.66
CA ARG A 257 23.88 -2.89 10.05
C ARG A 257 24.26 -4.10 10.89
N MET A 258 24.02 -5.32 10.36
CA MET A 258 24.30 -6.56 11.10
C MET A 258 25.80 -6.86 11.17
N GLY A 259 26.51 -6.66 10.06
CA GLY A 259 27.95 -6.91 9.99
C GLY A 259 28.78 -5.98 10.87
N SER A 260 28.34 -4.74 11.12
CA SER A 260 29.06 -3.79 11.98
C SER A 260 29.11 -4.20 13.47
N ALA A 261 28.20 -5.08 13.91
CA ALA A 261 28.13 -5.53 15.29
C ALA A 261 29.08 -6.71 15.63
N TYR A 262 29.70 -7.32 14.61
CA TYR A 262 30.53 -8.50 14.76
C TYR A 262 31.88 -8.34 14.06
N PRO A 263 32.97 -8.93 14.57
CA PRO A 263 34.30 -8.88 13.93
C PRO A 263 34.39 -9.85 12.73
N VAL A 264 33.38 -9.89 11.89
CA VAL A 264 33.22 -10.81 10.75
C VAL A 264 33.14 -10.00 9.46
N ARG A 265 33.80 -10.46 8.41
CA ARG A 265 33.70 -9.83 7.09
C ARG A 265 32.47 -10.35 6.36
N VAL A 266 31.50 -9.49 6.09
CA VAL A 266 30.31 -9.86 5.32
C VAL A 266 30.43 -9.30 3.89
N ARG A 267 30.32 -10.18 2.88
CA ARG A 267 30.30 -9.84 1.47
C ARG A 267 28.91 -10.08 0.91
N LEU A 268 28.38 -9.10 0.18
CA LEU A 268 27.08 -9.20 -0.52
C LEU A 268 27.32 -9.11 -2.03
N THR A 269 26.82 -10.09 -2.79
CA THR A 269 26.85 -10.13 -4.26
C THR A 269 25.42 -10.29 -4.77
N LEU A 270 24.98 -9.35 -5.62
CA LEU A 270 23.62 -9.31 -6.15
C LEU A 270 23.69 -9.38 -7.68
N ASP A 271 23.25 -10.50 -8.25
CA ASP A 271 23.02 -10.69 -9.69
C ASP A 271 21.53 -10.56 -10.05
N TYR A 272 20.68 -10.27 -9.06
CA TYR A 272 19.26 -10.03 -9.21
C TYR A 272 18.86 -8.84 -8.32
N THR A 273 18.33 -7.79 -8.93
CA THR A 273 17.96 -6.53 -8.26
C THR A 273 16.57 -6.04 -8.64
N GLU A 274 15.82 -6.84 -9.44
CA GLU A 274 14.44 -6.50 -9.78
C GLU A 274 13.56 -6.56 -8.53
N SER A 275 12.84 -5.49 -8.23
CA SER A 275 11.87 -5.45 -7.14
C SER A 275 10.59 -6.20 -7.52
N GLY A 276 10.05 -6.98 -6.58
CA GLY A 276 8.87 -7.81 -6.80
C GLY A 276 8.19 -8.28 -5.50
N GLU A 277 7.20 -9.15 -5.67
CA GLU A 277 6.40 -9.68 -4.56
C GLU A 277 7.21 -10.50 -3.54
N LEU A 278 8.43 -10.94 -3.90
CA LEU A 278 9.29 -11.76 -3.05
C LEU A 278 10.29 -10.95 -2.20
N ASP A 279 10.38 -9.63 -2.37
CA ASP A 279 11.41 -8.79 -1.76
C ASP A 279 11.44 -8.90 -0.23
N ASP A 280 10.26 -8.83 0.40
CA ASP A 280 10.15 -8.91 1.85
C ASP A 280 10.59 -10.28 2.39
N ASP A 281 10.22 -11.34 1.70
CA ASP A 281 10.58 -12.70 2.08
C ASP A 281 12.07 -12.97 1.88
N ILE A 282 12.67 -12.43 0.81
CA ILE A 282 14.12 -12.51 0.56
C ILE A 282 14.90 -11.81 1.67
N VAL A 283 14.51 -10.57 2.03
CA VAL A 283 15.16 -9.81 3.10
C VAL A 283 15.04 -10.54 4.44
N LEU A 284 13.88 -11.11 4.76
CA LEU A 284 13.67 -11.87 5.99
C LEU A 284 14.52 -13.15 6.04
N LEU A 285 14.54 -13.92 4.96
CA LEU A 285 15.37 -15.13 4.87
C LEU A 285 16.87 -14.80 4.96
N ALA A 286 17.32 -13.73 4.29
CA ALA A 286 18.68 -13.26 4.37
C ALA A 286 19.07 -12.81 5.80
N THR A 287 18.16 -12.10 6.47
CA THR A 287 18.35 -11.63 7.85
C THR A 287 18.52 -12.79 8.82
N GLU A 288 17.67 -13.80 8.73
CA GLU A 288 17.72 -14.98 9.60
C GLU A 288 18.98 -15.81 9.33
N ALA A 289 19.31 -16.07 8.06
CA ALA A 289 20.51 -16.83 7.70
C ALA A 289 21.80 -16.12 8.11
N LEU A 290 21.88 -14.78 7.90
CA LEU A 290 23.02 -13.97 8.32
C LEU A 290 23.13 -13.94 9.86
N SER A 291 22.00 -13.79 10.57
CA SER A 291 21.99 -13.82 12.04
C SER A 291 22.55 -15.12 12.59
N ASN A 292 22.14 -16.25 12.02
CA ASN A 292 22.64 -17.56 12.41
C ASN A 292 24.13 -17.71 12.16
N ALA A 293 24.62 -17.27 11.00
CA ALA A 293 26.03 -17.27 10.67
C ALA A 293 26.85 -16.42 11.67
N LEU A 294 26.42 -15.17 11.93
CA LEU A 294 27.15 -14.25 12.82
C LEU A 294 27.19 -14.71 14.28
N ARG A 295 26.18 -15.45 14.75
CA ARG A 295 26.06 -15.88 16.16
C ARG A 295 26.65 -17.23 16.46
N HIS A 296 26.49 -18.17 15.54
CA HIS A 296 26.70 -19.58 15.84
C HIS A 296 27.90 -20.19 15.13
N SER A 297 28.37 -19.59 14.02
CA SER A 297 29.40 -20.23 13.20
C SER A 297 30.83 -20.01 13.69
N GLN A 298 31.12 -18.97 14.48
CA GLN A 298 32.47 -18.51 14.78
C GLN A 298 33.28 -18.19 13.49
N ALA A 299 32.61 -17.79 12.42
CA ALA A 299 33.21 -17.52 11.13
C ALA A 299 34.08 -16.28 11.12
N GLN A 300 35.05 -16.23 10.22
CA GLN A 300 35.82 -15.03 9.88
C GLN A 300 35.20 -14.27 8.72
N SER A 301 34.45 -14.97 7.85
CA SER A 301 33.76 -14.38 6.72
C SER A 301 32.40 -15.04 6.47
N VAL A 302 31.44 -14.20 6.02
CA VAL A 302 30.13 -14.64 5.52
C VAL A 302 29.91 -14.07 4.14
N GLU A 303 29.50 -14.89 3.20
CA GLU A 303 29.16 -14.49 1.85
C GLU A 303 27.65 -14.68 1.60
N ILE A 304 27.00 -13.62 1.11
CA ILE A 304 25.60 -13.61 0.74
C ILE A 304 25.51 -13.39 -0.76
N THR A 305 24.87 -14.30 -1.48
CA THR A 305 24.63 -14.16 -2.91
C THR A 305 23.14 -14.25 -3.20
N LEU A 306 22.65 -13.36 -4.06
CA LEU A 306 21.30 -13.40 -4.60
C LEU A 306 21.40 -13.49 -6.12
N THR A 307 20.92 -14.59 -6.66
CA THR A 307 20.93 -14.86 -8.10
C THR A 307 19.54 -15.26 -8.59
N ARG A 308 19.34 -15.24 -9.89
CA ARG A 308 18.10 -15.71 -10.51
C ARG A 308 18.39 -16.67 -11.62
N ASP A 309 17.65 -17.77 -11.67
CA ASP A 309 17.53 -18.61 -12.86
C ASP A 309 16.16 -18.40 -13.55
N ASP A 310 15.86 -19.19 -14.58
CA ASP A 310 14.62 -19.07 -15.38
C ASP A 310 13.33 -19.27 -14.57
N GLN A 311 13.40 -19.91 -13.41
CA GLN A 311 12.24 -20.34 -12.62
C GLN A 311 12.24 -19.86 -11.18
N SER A 312 13.42 -19.47 -10.65
CA SER A 312 13.57 -19.19 -9.21
C SER A 312 14.56 -18.06 -8.93
N VAL A 313 14.32 -17.35 -7.83
CA VAL A 313 15.33 -16.55 -7.16
C VAL A 313 16.02 -17.43 -6.13
N ILE A 314 17.35 -17.39 -6.10
CA ILE A 314 18.20 -18.21 -5.23
C ILE A 314 18.98 -17.29 -4.29
N LEU A 315 18.66 -17.37 -3.01
CA LEU A 315 19.43 -16.74 -1.94
C LEU A 315 20.37 -17.78 -1.34
N ARG A 316 21.66 -17.48 -1.28
CA ARG A 316 22.65 -18.34 -0.65
C ARG A 316 23.45 -17.54 0.38
N VAL A 317 23.58 -18.09 1.57
CA VAL A 317 24.43 -17.56 2.67
C VAL A 317 25.43 -18.63 3.03
N ILE A 318 26.72 -18.28 3.00
CA ILE A 318 27.84 -19.19 3.23
C ILE A 318 28.71 -18.59 4.34
N ASP A 319 29.01 -19.35 5.38
CA ASP A 319 30.03 -19.00 6.38
C ASP A 319 31.20 -19.98 6.34
N ASP A 320 32.39 -19.50 6.76
CA ASP A 320 33.61 -20.26 6.90
C ASP A 320 33.84 -20.74 8.35
N GLY A 321 32.77 -20.92 9.11
CA GLY A 321 32.84 -21.26 10.53
C GLY A 321 33.06 -22.75 10.83
N VAL A 322 32.85 -23.13 12.10
CA VAL A 322 33.11 -24.48 12.57
C VAL A 322 32.04 -25.51 12.13
N GLY A 323 30.92 -25.04 11.56
CA GLY A 323 29.79 -25.89 11.20
C GLY A 323 29.20 -26.65 12.38
N PHE A 324 28.33 -27.61 12.07
CA PHE A 324 27.72 -28.49 13.06
C PHE A 324 27.28 -29.81 12.41
N GLU A 325 27.20 -30.88 13.19
CA GLU A 325 26.61 -32.12 12.71
C GLU A 325 25.08 -31.99 12.65
N ALA A 326 24.52 -32.15 11.47
CA ALA A 326 23.08 -32.16 11.24
C ALA A 326 22.46 -33.46 11.78
N SER A 327 22.46 -33.66 13.12
CA SER A 327 21.66 -34.69 13.73
C SER A 327 20.18 -34.29 13.72
N GLU A 328 19.24 -35.25 13.66
CA GLU A 328 17.79 -35.02 13.56
C GLU A 328 17.19 -34.15 14.69
N SER A 329 17.96 -33.77 15.69
CA SER A 329 17.57 -32.98 16.86
C SER A 329 17.95 -31.48 16.79
N VAL A 330 18.71 -31.00 15.80
CA VAL A 330 19.10 -29.61 15.69
C VAL A 330 18.11 -28.85 14.76
N HIS A 331 16.86 -28.80 15.18
CA HIS A 331 15.87 -27.95 14.58
C HIS A 331 15.71 -26.68 15.44
N GLY A 332 16.68 -25.77 15.39
CA GLY A 332 16.50 -24.44 15.93
C GLY A 332 15.29 -23.77 15.26
N MET A 333 14.49 -22.99 16.01
CA MET A 333 13.28 -22.32 15.49
C MET A 333 13.54 -21.51 14.22
N GLY A 334 14.75 -20.95 14.06
CA GLY A 334 15.14 -20.17 12.89
C GLY A 334 15.11 -20.94 11.57
N LEU A 335 15.67 -22.16 11.56
CA LEU A 335 15.67 -23.01 10.36
C LEU A 335 14.26 -23.52 10.03
N ALA A 336 13.48 -23.89 11.06
CA ALA A 336 12.09 -24.28 10.88
C ALA A 336 11.25 -23.14 10.31
N ASN A 337 11.46 -21.92 10.78
CA ASN A 337 10.78 -20.72 10.29
C ASN A 337 11.15 -20.39 8.84
N MET A 338 12.44 -20.43 8.47
CA MET A 338 12.89 -20.24 7.10
C MET A 338 12.28 -21.28 6.16
N THR A 339 12.27 -22.56 6.58
CA THR A 339 11.70 -23.66 5.79
C THR A 339 10.19 -23.50 5.61
N ALA A 340 9.45 -23.17 6.68
CA ALA A 340 8.01 -22.95 6.62
C ALA A 340 7.65 -21.79 5.69
N ARG A 341 8.39 -20.67 5.77
CA ARG A 341 8.21 -19.50 4.91
C ARG A 341 8.44 -19.83 3.44
N ALA A 342 9.58 -20.46 3.11
CA ALA A 342 9.87 -20.84 1.74
C ALA A 342 8.79 -21.78 1.18
N LYS A 343 8.30 -22.75 1.96
CA LYS A 343 7.20 -23.64 1.56
C LYS A 343 5.91 -22.90 1.27
N THR A 344 5.55 -21.89 2.06
CA THR A 344 4.35 -21.07 1.82
C THR A 344 4.41 -20.36 0.45
N LEU A 345 5.61 -20.02 0.02
CA LEU A 345 5.87 -19.40 -1.29
C LEU A 345 6.04 -20.43 -2.42
N GLY A 346 5.93 -21.72 -2.12
CA GLY A 346 6.14 -22.81 -3.08
C GLY A 346 7.62 -23.11 -3.34
N GLY A 347 8.52 -22.61 -2.50
CA GLY A 347 9.95 -22.79 -2.57
C GLY A 347 10.50 -23.82 -1.55
N SER A 348 11.84 -23.84 -1.38
CA SER A 348 12.55 -24.71 -0.46
C SER A 348 13.74 -24.01 0.19
N VAL A 349 14.15 -24.52 1.36
CA VAL A 349 15.43 -24.17 2.00
C VAL A 349 16.23 -25.44 2.20
N GLU A 350 17.49 -25.42 1.76
CA GLU A 350 18.47 -26.46 2.00
C GLU A 350 19.57 -25.93 2.93
N LEU A 351 19.96 -26.76 3.90
CA LEU A 351 21.06 -26.49 4.80
C LEU A 351 22.13 -27.58 4.63
N ARG A 352 23.38 -27.17 4.43
CA ARG A 352 24.55 -28.07 4.40
C ARG A 352 25.59 -27.53 5.37
N SER A 353 26.01 -28.32 6.31
CA SER A 353 27.04 -27.96 7.28
C SER A 353 28.13 -29.00 7.35
N SER A 354 29.37 -28.57 7.56
CA SER A 354 30.57 -29.40 7.70
C SER A 354 31.60 -28.64 8.55
N GLU A 355 32.71 -29.31 8.93
CA GLU A 355 33.82 -28.68 9.66
C GLU A 355 34.44 -27.45 8.94
N SER A 356 34.08 -27.19 7.68
CA SER A 356 34.53 -26.06 6.88
C SER A 356 33.51 -24.92 6.73
N GLY A 357 32.41 -24.99 7.50
CA GLY A 357 31.36 -23.95 7.52
C GLY A 357 29.97 -24.46 7.17
N THR A 358 29.03 -23.50 7.04
CA THR A 358 27.63 -23.76 6.76
C THR A 358 27.17 -23.04 5.50
N VAL A 359 26.33 -23.70 4.72
CA VAL A 359 25.66 -23.16 3.54
C VAL A 359 24.15 -23.25 3.74
N VAL A 360 23.46 -22.13 3.72
CA VAL A 360 22.01 -22.01 3.65
C VAL A 360 21.64 -21.57 2.24
N GLU A 361 20.83 -22.36 1.54
CA GLU A 361 20.32 -22.03 0.21
C GLU A 361 18.80 -22.03 0.21
N ALA A 362 18.19 -20.88 -0.08
CA ALA A 362 16.74 -20.75 -0.28
C ALA A 362 16.43 -20.56 -1.77
N ARG A 363 15.50 -21.36 -2.29
CA ARG A 363 14.98 -21.27 -3.68
C ARG A 363 13.52 -20.87 -3.65
N LEU A 364 13.18 -19.72 -4.25
CA LEU A 364 11.84 -19.17 -4.30
C LEU A 364 11.38 -19.07 -5.74
N PRO A 365 10.23 -19.68 -6.12
CA PRO A 365 9.75 -19.67 -7.49
C PRO A 365 9.29 -18.26 -7.90
N VAL A 366 9.72 -17.81 -9.07
CA VAL A 366 9.22 -16.57 -9.69
C VAL A 366 7.91 -16.89 -10.39
N ARG A 367 6.79 -16.34 -9.90
CA ARG A 367 5.52 -16.44 -10.63
C ARG A 367 5.66 -15.67 -11.95
N ARG A 368 5.61 -16.36 -13.09
CA ARG A 368 5.45 -15.69 -14.37
C ARG A 368 4.13 -14.93 -14.33
N ALA A 369 4.19 -13.61 -14.53
CA ALA A 369 3.00 -12.86 -14.89
C ALA A 369 2.36 -13.56 -16.09
N VAL A 370 1.16 -14.09 -15.90
CA VAL A 370 0.37 -14.64 -17.02
C VAL A 370 0.08 -13.43 -17.90
N SER A 371 0.79 -13.32 -19.03
CA SER A 371 0.45 -12.39 -20.08
C SER A 371 -0.93 -12.82 -20.58
N SER A 372 -1.98 -12.12 -20.12
CA SER A 372 -3.30 -12.19 -20.72
C SER A 372 -3.18 -11.68 -22.15
N GLY A 373 -3.22 -12.64 -23.09
CA GLY A 373 -3.33 -12.40 -24.52
C GLY A 373 -4.73 -11.85 -24.91
#